data_a18f9cb5e5856a58f8182ae9885e57fd
#
_entry.id   a18f9cb5e5856a58f8182ae9885e57fd
#
_cell.length_a   1.000
_cell.length_b   1.000
_cell.length_c   1.000
_cell.angle_alpha   90.00
_cell.angle_beta   90.00
_cell.angle_gamma   90.00
#
_symmetry.space_group_name_H-M   'P 1'
#
loop_
_entity.id
_entity.type
_entity.pdbx_description
1 polymer ?
#
loop_
_entity_poly.entity_id
_entity_poly.type
_entity_poly.pdbx_seq_one_letter_code
_entity_poly.pdbx_strand_id
1 'polypeptide(L)'
;MKKLLALLLALCMALCAVSALAEEGGDEIPAVENTPSYEGAEIAVADTGVLFTIPSDWNAVDAPEGYLATYVSADNTLSLSLLLVNQGIEACYDEMLAMVEAGTAKDITEVLVNENYYVLYTSADELFSYAYLPLSDDYCIVLCFGAASADLQSDVPLEILGTAAVAE
;
A
#
# COMPACT_ATOMS: atom_id res chain seq x y z
N MET A 1 30.75 -32.17 -41.44
CA MET A 1 30.28 -30.80 -41.60
C MET A 1 28.81 -30.59 -41.24
N LYS A 2 27.83 -31.36 -41.80
CA LYS A 2 26.38 -31.19 -41.50
C LYS A 2 25.99 -31.40 -40.04
N LYS A 3 26.67 -32.32 -39.31
CA LYS A 3 26.40 -32.58 -37.87
C LYS A 3 26.91 -31.47 -36.97
N LEU A 4 28.04 -30.82 -37.36
CA LEU A 4 28.61 -29.69 -36.61
C LEU A 4 27.73 -28.43 -36.74
N LEU A 5 27.17 -28.20 -37.93
CA LEU A 5 26.26 -27.08 -38.21
C LEU A 5 24.94 -27.23 -37.44
N ALA A 6 24.39 -28.45 -37.33
CA ALA A 6 23.19 -28.70 -36.54
C ALA A 6 23.41 -28.51 -35.04
N LEU A 7 24.61 -28.87 -34.53
CA LEU A 7 24.98 -28.66 -33.13
C LEU A 7 25.15 -27.17 -32.81
N LEU A 8 25.75 -26.41 -33.74
CA LEU A 8 25.91 -24.96 -33.59
C LEU A 8 24.55 -24.23 -33.60
N LEU A 9 23.62 -24.66 -34.47
CA LEU A 9 22.27 -24.10 -34.55
C LEU A 9 21.46 -24.40 -33.28
N ALA A 10 21.58 -25.63 -32.74
CA ALA A 10 20.93 -26.00 -31.47
C ALA A 10 21.49 -25.21 -30.29
N LEU A 11 22.81 -24.94 -30.27
CA LEU A 11 23.45 -24.13 -29.23
C LEU A 11 23.03 -22.66 -29.31
N CYS A 12 22.89 -22.09 -30.52
CA CYS A 12 22.39 -20.73 -30.73
C CYS A 12 20.91 -20.60 -30.30
N MET A 13 20.07 -21.59 -30.56
CA MET A 13 18.66 -21.58 -30.12
C MET A 13 18.54 -21.73 -28.59
N ALA A 14 19.43 -22.50 -27.95
CA ALA A 14 19.47 -22.62 -26.49
C ALA A 14 19.96 -21.31 -25.84
N LEU A 15 20.93 -20.61 -26.44
CA LEU A 15 21.39 -19.30 -25.97
C LEU A 15 20.33 -18.20 -26.16
N CYS A 16 19.55 -18.24 -27.25
CA CYS A 16 18.43 -17.31 -27.44
C CYS A 16 17.27 -17.58 -26.49
N ALA A 17 17.03 -18.85 -26.10
CA ALA A 17 16.01 -19.19 -25.10
C ALA A 17 16.40 -18.75 -23.68
N VAL A 18 17.70 -18.73 -23.37
CA VAL A 18 18.18 -18.25 -22.06
C VAL A 18 18.18 -16.72 -22.00
N SER A 19 18.39 -16.01 -23.13
CA SER A 19 18.27 -14.55 -23.15
C SER A 19 16.82 -14.05 -23.16
N ALA A 20 15.84 -14.89 -23.54
CA ALA A 20 14.42 -14.58 -23.42
C ALA A 20 13.87 -14.83 -22.00
N LEU A 21 14.64 -15.45 -21.10
CA LEU A 21 14.34 -15.62 -19.68
C LEU A 21 15.06 -14.60 -18.79
N ALA A 22 15.86 -13.72 -19.40
CA ALA A 22 16.50 -12.59 -18.74
C ALA A 22 15.88 -11.26 -19.21
N GLU A 23 14.59 -11.24 -19.54
CA GLU A 23 13.80 -10.03 -19.31
C GLU A 23 13.72 -9.90 -17.79
N GLU A 24 14.42 -8.91 -17.27
CA GLU A 24 14.21 -8.35 -15.97
C GLU A 24 12.70 -8.13 -15.82
N GLY A 25 12.03 -9.06 -15.16
CA GLY A 25 10.76 -8.80 -14.55
C GLY A 25 11.07 -7.82 -13.42
N GLY A 26 11.12 -6.54 -13.72
CA GLY A 26 10.78 -5.56 -12.72
C GLY A 26 9.38 -5.97 -12.27
N ASP A 27 9.23 -6.34 -11.00
CA ASP A 27 7.94 -6.69 -10.45
C ASP A 27 7.00 -5.53 -10.73
N GLU A 28 6.07 -5.72 -11.68
CA GLU A 28 5.13 -4.70 -12.08
C GLU A 28 4.24 -4.45 -10.87
N ILE A 29 4.28 -3.20 -10.34
CA ILE A 29 3.49 -2.86 -9.15
C ILE A 29 2.02 -3.08 -9.47
N PRO A 30 1.31 -3.94 -8.72
CA PRO A 30 -0.10 -4.20 -8.96
C PRO A 30 -0.90 -2.90 -8.94
N ALA A 31 -1.76 -2.69 -9.93
CA ALA A 31 -2.64 -1.54 -10.02
C ALA A 31 -4.08 -1.99 -9.80
N VAL A 32 -4.80 -1.25 -8.94
CA VAL A 32 -6.21 -1.46 -8.62
C VAL A 32 -6.98 -0.18 -8.87
N GLU A 33 -8.02 -0.28 -9.69
CA GLU A 33 -8.99 0.81 -9.86
C GLU A 33 -10.23 0.48 -9.04
N ASN A 34 -10.68 1.42 -8.23
CA ASN A 34 -11.92 1.29 -7.48
C ASN A 34 -12.69 2.62 -7.42
N THR A 35 -13.94 2.52 -7.03
CA THR A 35 -14.81 3.67 -6.76
C THR A 35 -15.55 3.38 -5.46
N PRO A 36 -15.62 4.35 -4.52
CA PRO A 36 -16.34 4.16 -3.28
C PRO A 36 -17.78 3.67 -3.48
N SER A 37 -18.14 2.60 -2.79
CA SER A 37 -19.49 2.02 -2.80
C SER A 37 -20.42 2.68 -1.75
N TYR A 38 -19.90 3.63 -0.97
CA TYR A 38 -20.56 4.31 0.13
C TYR A 38 -20.80 5.80 -0.18
N GLU A 39 -21.76 6.39 0.53
CA GLU A 39 -21.88 7.85 0.62
C GLU A 39 -20.74 8.37 1.52
N GLY A 40 -19.91 9.27 0.97
CA GLY A 40 -18.65 9.67 1.58
C GLY A 40 -18.67 11.05 2.23
N ALA A 41 -17.83 11.23 3.25
CA ALA A 41 -17.45 12.50 3.83
C ALA A 41 -15.96 12.74 3.61
N GLU A 42 -15.61 13.92 3.09
CA GLU A 42 -14.21 14.32 2.93
C GLU A 42 -13.58 14.62 4.28
N ILE A 43 -12.40 14.09 4.50
CA ILE A 43 -11.53 14.40 5.64
C ILE A 43 -10.21 14.95 5.15
N ALA A 44 -9.77 16.07 5.72
CA ALA A 44 -8.46 16.65 5.43
C ALA A 44 -7.42 16.11 6.41
N VAL A 45 -6.25 15.72 5.89
CA VAL A 45 -5.09 15.44 6.72
C VAL A 45 -4.41 16.77 7.03
N ALA A 46 -4.43 17.16 8.30
CA ALA A 46 -3.93 18.48 8.74
C ALA A 46 -2.52 18.77 8.20
N ASP A 47 -2.33 19.99 7.71
CA ASP A 47 -1.06 20.55 7.22
C ASP A 47 -0.43 19.86 5.99
N THR A 48 -1.12 18.89 5.35
CA THR A 48 -0.58 18.18 4.17
C THR A 48 -1.23 18.58 2.85
N GLY A 49 -2.43 19.13 2.89
CA GLY A 49 -3.25 19.39 1.70
C GLY A 49 -3.83 18.11 1.06
N VAL A 50 -3.72 16.96 1.71
CA VAL A 50 -4.30 15.70 1.23
C VAL A 50 -5.68 15.50 1.83
N LEU A 51 -6.59 15.05 0.99
CA LEU A 51 -7.97 14.70 1.34
C LEU A 51 -8.18 13.21 1.12
N PHE A 52 -8.99 12.62 1.99
CA PHE A 52 -9.55 11.28 1.80
C PHE A 52 -11.07 11.35 1.94
N THR A 53 -11.75 10.41 1.31
CA THR A 53 -13.20 10.24 1.51
C THR A 53 -13.43 8.97 2.33
N ILE A 54 -14.10 9.10 3.47
CA ILE A 54 -14.50 7.98 4.33
C ILE A 54 -16.03 7.82 4.32
N PRO A 55 -16.60 6.65 4.70
CA PRO A 55 -18.03 6.53 4.85
C PRO A 55 -18.64 7.61 5.76
N SER A 56 -19.73 8.24 5.33
CA SER A 56 -20.33 9.39 6.03
C SER A 56 -20.93 9.04 7.39
N ASP A 57 -21.15 7.76 7.68
CA ASP A 57 -21.63 7.22 8.95
C ASP A 57 -20.51 6.91 9.97
N TRP A 58 -19.25 7.11 9.60
CA TRP A 58 -18.14 6.94 10.53
C TRP A 58 -18.06 8.12 11.51
N ASN A 59 -17.70 7.82 12.74
CA ASN A 59 -17.63 8.79 13.82
C ASN A 59 -16.18 9.16 14.11
N ALA A 60 -15.89 10.46 14.18
CA ALA A 60 -14.64 10.94 14.73
C ALA A 60 -14.59 10.66 16.24
N VAL A 61 -13.47 10.14 16.71
CA VAL A 61 -13.21 9.86 18.12
C VAL A 61 -11.88 10.51 18.55
N ASP A 62 -11.61 10.54 19.84
CA ASP A 62 -10.35 11.07 20.36
C ASP A 62 -9.18 10.24 19.79
N ALA A 63 -8.27 10.90 19.09
CA ALA A 63 -7.11 10.26 18.53
C ALA A 63 -6.11 9.91 19.64
N PRO A 64 -5.49 8.72 19.61
CA PRO A 64 -4.37 8.40 20.50
C PRO A 64 -3.20 9.36 20.31
N GLU A 65 -2.32 9.42 21.30
CA GLU A 65 -1.11 10.25 21.21
C GLU A 65 -0.28 9.86 19.97
N GLY A 66 0.12 10.85 19.19
CA GLY A 66 0.89 10.67 17.95
C GLY A 66 0.05 10.55 16.68
N TYR A 67 -1.28 10.36 16.80
CA TYR A 67 -2.17 10.34 15.65
C TYR A 67 -2.83 11.72 15.43
N LEU A 68 -3.05 12.06 14.16
CA LEU A 68 -3.68 13.33 13.76
C LEU A 68 -5.21 13.27 13.92
N ALA A 69 -5.80 12.14 13.62
CA ALA A 69 -7.23 11.89 13.68
C ALA A 69 -7.54 10.40 13.77
N THR A 70 -8.67 10.06 14.34
CA THR A 70 -9.18 8.68 14.38
C THR A 70 -10.69 8.67 14.10
N TYR A 71 -11.12 7.73 13.28
CA TYR A 71 -12.49 7.50 12.88
C TYR A 71 -12.86 6.04 13.13
N VAL A 72 -14.12 5.78 13.51
CA VAL A 72 -14.61 4.43 13.78
C VAL A 72 -15.93 4.24 13.04
N SER A 73 -16.09 3.08 12.39
CA SER A 73 -17.31 2.70 11.71
C SER A 73 -18.51 2.69 12.66
N ALA A 74 -19.72 2.90 12.13
CA ALA A 74 -20.95 2.96 12.94
C ALA A 74 -21.19 1.70 13.79
N ASP A 75 -20.74 0.53 13.31
CA ASP A 75 -20.85 -0.76 14.01
C ASP A 75 -19.63 -1.08 14.89
N ASN A 76 -18.64 -0.20 14.95
CA ASN A 76 -17.37 -0.36 15.66
C ASN A 76 -16.52 -1.57 15.21
N THR A 77 -16.68 -2.01 13.99
CA THR A 77 -15.90 -3.14 13.45
C THR A 77 -14.60 -2.71 12.75
N LEU A 78 -14.57 -1.49 12.24
CA LEU A 78 -13.41 -0.88 11.58
C LEU A 78 -13.02 0.43 12.24
N SER A 79 -11.73 0.72 12.25
CA SER A 79 -11.22 2.05 12.60
C SER A 79 -10.16 2.49 11.59
N LEU A 80 -10.03 3.80 11.41
CA LEU A 80 -8.99 4.45 10.64
C LEU A 80 -8.33 5.49 11.52
N SER A 81 -7.02 5.39 11.70
CA SER A 81 -6.22 6.42 12.34
C SER A 81 -5.19 6.97 11.36
N LEU A 82 -5.01 8.29 11.35
CA LEU A 82 -4.13 9.01 10.44
C LEU A 82 -2.88 9.49 11.18
N LEU A 83 -1.71 9.29 10.59
CA LEU A 83 -0.43 9.79 11.08
C LEU A 83 0.29 10.52 9.96
N LEU A 84 1.15 11.49 10.35
CA LEU A 84 2.18 12.05 9.49
C LEU A 84 3.54 11.59 10.03
N VAL A 85 4.31 10.92 9.19
CA VAL A 85 5.66 10.44 9.51
C VAL A 85 6.67 11.33 8.83
N ASN A 86 7.64 11.85 9.60
CA ASN A 86 8.72 12.72 9.12
C ASN A 86 9.89 11.89 8.56
N GLN A 87 9.57 11.03 7.62
CA GLN A 87 10.49 10.15 6.90
C GLN A 87 9.95 9.90 5.50
N GLY A 88 10.84 9.80 4.51
CA GLY A 88 10.49 9.37 3.16
C GLY A 88 10.20 7.87 3.09
N ILE A 89 9.59 7.46 2.00
CA ILE A 89 9.12 6.07 1.84
C ILE A 89 10.26 5.04 1.88
N GLU A 90 11.45 5.37 1.39
CA GLU A 90 12.61 4.47 1.41
C GLU A 90 13.01 4.13 2.86
N ALA A 91 13.11 5.15 3.74
CA ALA A 91 13.44 4.94 5.15
C ALA A 91 12.33 4.17 5.88
N CYS A 92 11.05 4.45 5.58
CA CYS A 92 9.93 3.70 6.10
C CYS A 92 9.97 2.23 5.64
N TYR A 93 10.33 1.97 4.39
CA TYR A 93 10.42 0.62 3.83
C TYR A 93 11.51 -0.20 4.52
N ASP A 94 12.69 0.38 4.78
CA ASP A 94 13.76 -0.26 5.54
C ASP A 94 13.31 -0.64 6.96
N GLU A 95 12.54 0.23 7.63
CA GLU A 95 11.96 -0.07 8.94
C GLU A 95 10.93 -1.21 8.87
N MET A 96 10.07 -1.22 7.84
CA MET A 96 9.10 -2.30 7.63
C MET A 96 9.81 -3.64 7.39
N LEU A 97 10.89 -3.67 6.60
CA LEU A 97 11.71 -4.87 6.40
C LEU A 97 12.25 -5.39 7.74
N ALA A 98 12.79 -4.50 8.57
CA ALA A 98 13.28 -4.87 9.91
C ALA A 98 12.14 -5.42 10.80
N MET A 99 10.92 -4.89 10.68
CA MET A 99 9.74 -5.40 11.40
C MET A 99 9.34 -6.80 10.92
N VAL A 100 9.42 -7.08 9.61
CA VAL A 100 9.17 -8.43 9.05
C VAL A 100 10.23 -9.41 9.53
N GLU A 101 11.52 -9.03 9.51
CA GLU A 101 12.61 -9.86 10.03
C GLU A 101 12.46 -10.15 11.53
N ALA A 102 11.96 -9.18 12.30
CA ALA A 102 11.66 -9.35 13.73
C ALA A 102 10.37 -10.15 14.00
N GLY A 103 9.59 -10.47 12.97
CA GLY A 103 8.33 -11.20 13.09
C GLY A 103 7.19 -10.35 13.70
N THR A 104 7.28 -9.01 13.63
CA THR A 104 6.26 -8.08 14.13
C THR A 104 5.36 -7.52 13.03
N ALA A 105 5.74 -7.69 11.77
CA ALA A 105 4.93 -7.36 10.60
C ALA A 105 4.91 -8.52 9.61
N LYS A 106 3.94 -8.52 8.72
CA LYS A 106 3.75 -9.46 7.61
C LYS A 106 3.59 -8.70 6.31
N ASP A 107 3.96 -9.36 5.21
CA ASP A 107 3.51 -9.09 3.85
C ASP A 107 3.61 -7.62 3.42
N ILE A 108 4.82 -7.10 3.29
CA ILE A 108 5.01 -5.80 2.65
C ILE A 108 4.64 -5.94 1.18
N THR A 109 3.74 -5.08 0.72
CA THR A 109 3.25 -5.07 -0.66
C THR A 109 3.20 -3.64 -1.18
N GLU A 110 3.70 -3.42 -2.37
CA GLU A 110 3.54 -2.17 -3.10
C GLU A 110 2.30 -2.26 -3.99
N VAL A 111 1.52 -1.19 -4.08
CA VAL A 111 0.30 -1.15 -4.89
C VAL A 111 0.01 0.27 -5.39
N LEU A 112 -0.55 0.36 -6.60
CA LEU A 112 -1.19 1.57 -7.10
C LEU A 112 -2.70 1.44 -6.92
N VAL A 113 -3.31 2.38 -6.19
CA VAL A 113 -4.77 2.46 -6.04
C VAL A 113 -5.24 3.77 -6.63
N ASN A 114 -5.98 3.71 -7.73
CA ASN A 114 -6.40 4.89 -8.51
C ASN A 114 -5.23 5.87 -8.77
N GLU A 115 -4.09 5.33 -9.27
CA GLU A 115 -2.86 6.06 -9.56
C GLU A 115 -2.05 6.52 -8.32
N ASN A 116 -2.58 6.41 -7.10
CA ASN A 116 -1.84 6.70 -5.88
C ASN A 116 -0.99 5.50 -5.47
N TYR A 117 0.31 5.72 -5.25
CA TYR A 117 1.24 4.69 -4.82
C TYR A 117 1.20 4.50 -3.31
N TYR A 118 1.09 3.25 -2.88
CA TYR A 118 1.12 2.87 -1.47
C TYR A 118 2.10 1.74 -1.21
N VAL A 119 2.71 1.78 -0.03
CA VAL A 119 3.35 0.61 0.59
C VAL A 119 2.47 0.12 1.73
N LEU A 120 2.08 -1.13 1.67
CA LEU A 120 1.16 -1.76 2.62
C LEU A 120 1.89 -2.79 3.47
N TYR A 121 1.53 -2.91 4.74
CA TYR A 121 1.85 -4.09 5.54
C TYR A 121 0.79 -4.35 6.62
N THR A 122 0.79 -5.57 7.16
CA THR A 122 -0.10 -5.98 8.25
C THR A 122 0.72 -6.34 9.48
N SER A 123 0.24 -5.99 10.68
CA SER A 123 0.86 -6.43 11.93
C SER A 123 0.84 -7.96 12.06
N ALA A 124 1.81 -8.55 12.77
CA ALA A 124 1.95 -10.00 12.88
C ALA A 124 0.72 -10.68 13.54
N ASP A 125 0.00 -9.97 14.40
CA ASP A 125 -1.25 -10.40 15.03
C ASP A 125 -2.49 -10.19 14.17
N GLU A 126 -2.34 -9.58 12.97
CA GLU A 126 -3.40 -9.27 12.00
C GLU A 126 -4.49 -8.32 12.55
N LEU A 127 -4.20 -7.58 13.63
CA LEU A 127 -5.14 -6.63 14.20
C LEU A 127 -5.10 -5.27 13.51
N PHE A 128 -3.97 -4.93 12.86
CA PHE A 128 -3.77 -3.65 12.20
C PHE A 128 -3.15 -3.84 10.82
N SER A 129 -3.61 -3.04 9.88
CA SER A 129 -3.01 -2.89 8.56
C SER A 129 -2.65 -1.43 8.33
N TYR A 130 -1.53 -1.21 7.67
CA TYR A 130 -0.95 0.11 7.47
C TYR A 130 -0.76 0.37 5.98
N ALA A 131 -1.14 1.56 5.54
CA ALA A 131 -0.91 2.04 4.19
C ALA A 131 -0.11 3.34 4.25
N TYR A 132 1.07 3.35 3.64
CA TYR A 132 1.96 4.49 3.56
C TYR A 132 1.80 5.16 2.20
N LEU A 133 1.35 6.41 2.19
CA LEU A 133 1.27 7.29 1.03
C LEU A 133 2.45 8.28 1.08
N PRO A 134 3.44 8.17 0.21
CA PRO A 134 4.53 9.15 0.16
C PRO A 134 4.02 10.50 -0.33
N LEU A 135 4.38 11.58 0.37
CA LEU A 135 4.09 12.95 -0.02
C LEU A 135 5.33 13.65 -0.63
N SER A 136 6.50 13.29 -0.13
CA SER A 136 7.79 13.80 -0.56
C SER A 136 8.91 12.85 -0.11
N ASP A 137 10.15 13.24 -0.40
CA ASP A 137 11.32 12.49 0.08
C ASP A 137 11.48 12.48 1.61
N ASP A 138 10.76 13.36 2.32
CA ASP A 138 10.88 13.55 3.77
C ASP A 138 9.62 13.17 4.56
N TYR A 139 8.47 12.92 3.90
CA TYR A 139 7.18 12.75 4.58
C TYR A 139 6.32 11.68 3.96
N CYS A 140 5.65 10.89 4.81
CA CYS A 140 4.58 9.99 4.43
C CYS A 140 3.33 10.22 5.28
N ILE A 141 2.15 10.12 4.68
CA ILE A 141 0.90 9.90 5.43
C ILE A 141 0.76 8.41 5.65
N VAL A 142 0.40 8.02 6.88
CA VAL A 142 0.08 6.64 7.21
C VAL A 142 -1.38 6.52 7.60
N LEU A 143 -2.08 5.64 6.90
CA LEU A 143 -3.44 5.21 7.24
C LEU A 143 -3.31 3.88 7.98
N CYS A 144 -3.67 3.89 9.27
CA CYS A 144 -3.69 2.69 10.11
C CYS A 144 -5.14 2.22 10.22
N PHE A 145 -5.45 1.08 9.62
CA PHE A 145 -6.75 0.42 9.73
C PHE A 145 -6.69 -0.60 10.86
N GLY A 146 -7.59 -0.46 11.85
CA GLY A 146 -7.77 -1.40 12.94
C GLY A 146 -9.07 -2.15 12.80
N ALA A 147 -9.00 -3.47 12.88
CA ALA A 147 -10.15 -4.37 12.94
C ALA A 147 -9.68 -5.76 13.38
N ALA A 148 -10.58 -6.57 13.90
CA ALA A 148 -10.30 -7.96 14.21
C ALA A 148 -9.93 -8.82 12.97
N SER A 149 -10.04 -8.25 11.77
CA SER A 149 -9.66 -8.84 10.49
C SER A 149 -9.33 -7.73 9.50
N ALA A 150 -8.39 -6.83 9.86
CA ALA A 150 -8.00 -5.73 9.00
C ALA A 150 -7.32 -6.29 7.75
N ASP A 151 -8.11 -6.55 6.73
CA ASP A 151 -7.66 -6.89 5.40
C ASP A 151 -7.73 -5.63 4.54
N LEU A 152 -6.55 -5.10 4.15
CA LEU A 152 -6.47 -3.97 3.21
C LEU A 152 -7.02 -4.33 1.83
N GLN A 153 -7.23 -5.63 1.57
CA GLN A 153 -7.91 -6.10 0.37
C GLN A 153 -9.44 -6.18 0.55
N SER A 154 -9.97 -5.87 1.75
CA SER A 154 -11.41 -5.69 1.94
C SER A 154 -11.87 -4.41 1.24
N ASP A 155 -13.14 -4.37 0.81
CA ASP A 155 -13.66 -3.31 -0.05
C ASP A 155 -13.46 -1.90 0.54
N VAL A 156 -13.86 -1.67 1.79
CA VAL A 156 -13.88 -0.31 2.38
C VAL A 156 -12.49 0.30 2.59
N PRO A 157 -11.48 -0.37 3.21
CA PRO A 157 -10.13 0.18 3.29
C PRO A 157 -9.53 0.51 1.92
N LEU A 158 -9.65 -0.38 0.95
CA LEU A 158 -9.13 -0.17 -0.39
C LEU A 158 -9.84 0.97 -1.12
N GLU A 159 -11.16 1.10 -0.95
CA GLU A 159 -11.95 2.21 -1.47
C GLU A 159 -11.50 3.55 -0.87
N ILE A 160 -11.22 3.61 0.45
CA ILE A 160 -10.69 4.82 1.10
C ILE A 160 -9.33 5.20 0.51
N LEU A 161 -8.41 4.25 0.33
CA LEU A 161 -7.10 4.50 -0.30
C LEU A 161 -7.25 5.11 -1.70
N GLY A 162 -8.22 4.63 -2.48
CA GLY A 162 -8.50 5.11 -3.84
C GLY A 162 -9.03 6.54 -3.91
N THR A 163 -9.43 7.15 -2.79
CA THR A 163 -9.97 8.52 -2.74
C THR A 163 -8.93 9.60 -2.46
N ALA A 164 -7.66 9.24 -2.24
CA ALA A 164 -6.61 10.22 -1.95
C ALA A 164 -6.54 11.28 -3.06
N ALA A 165 -6.66 12.54 -2.67
CA ALA A 165 -6.61 13.70 -3.57
C ALA A 165 -5.87 14.86 -2.91
N VAL A 166 -5.29 15.74 -3.71
CA VAL A 166 -4.68 17.00 -3.22
C VAL A 166 -5.73 18.08 -3.26
N ALA A 167 -5.91 18.81 -2.15
CA ALA A 167 -6.81 19.96 -2.09
C ALA A 167 -6.33 21.05 -3.06
N GLU A 168 -7.25 21.57 -3.90
CA GLU A 168 -6.99 22.68 -4.82
C GLU A 168 -6.93 24.05 -4.10
#